data_434ab3d7a746b68dc7418ac3bf44a754
#
_entry.id   434ab3d7a746b68dc7418ac3bf44a754
#
_cell.length_a   1.000
_cell.length_b   1.000
_cell.length_c   1.000
_cell.angle_alpha   90.00
_cell.angle_beta   90.00
_cell.angle_gamma   90.00
#
_symmetry.space_group_name_H-M   'P 1'
#
loop_
_entity.id
_entity.type
_entity.pdbx_description
1 polymer ?
#
loop_
_entity_poly.entity_id
_entity_poly.type
_entity_poly.pdbx_seq_one_letter_code
_entity_poly.pdbx_strand_id
1 'polypeptide(L)'
;RFNPDIVCVGEMRSSEAYSAQEAARTGHTVLTTIHSNSCESTYRRMVTLCKRKYDISDETLMSLVTEAFPIIVFSKQLEDRKRKVMEIMECEILPDGNRNYRTLYHYNIVENRLEGDRFIIHGEHERVQGISESLKKRFLENGMPKEQLVRWEGEEA
;
A
#
# COMPACT_ATOMS: atom_id res chain seq x y z
N ARG A 1 22.35 -19.62 0.17
CA ARG A 1 20.92 -19.27 0.10
C ARG A 1 20.51 -18.79 1.49
N PHE A 2 20.22 -17.50 1.67
CA PHE A 2 19.98 -16.91 3.00
C PHE A 2 18.58 -17.21 3.56
N ASN A 3 17.59 -17.47 2.71
CA ASN A 3 16.19 -17.72 3.08
C ASN A 3 15.66 -16.73 4.15
N PRO A 4 15.64 -15.41 3.89
CA PRO A 4 15.24 -14.41 4.87
C PRO A 4 13.74 -14.46 5.13
N ASP A 5 13.31 -14.14 6.37
CA ASP A 5 11.90 -13.99 6.72
C ASP A 5 11.31 -12.72 6.09
N ILE A 6 12.11 -11.66 6.02
CA ILE A 6 11.71 -10.36 5.47
C ILE A 6 12.78 -9.85 4.51
N VAL A 7 12.37 -9.43 3.33
CA VAL A 7 13.20 -8.73 2.34
C VAL A 7 12.86 -7.24 2.40
N CYS A 8 13.82 -6.40 2.78
CA CYS A 8 13.65 -4.96 2.77
C CYS A 8 14.37 -4.36 1.57
N VAL A 9 13.60 -3.82 0.64
CA VAL A 9 14.12 -3.03 -0.49
C VAL A 9 13.97 -1.57 -0.10
N GLY A 10 15.08 -0.90 0.21
CA GLY A 10 15.07 0.45 0.78
C GLY A 10 14.28 1.45 -0.06
N GLU A 11 14.40 1.40 -1.40
CA GLU A 11 13.61 2.20 -2.33
C GLU A 11 13.61 1.57 -3.72
N MET A 12 12.44 1.59 -4.38
CA MET A 12 12.32 1.21 -5.79
C MET A 12 12.41 2.44 -6.68
N ARG A 13 13.47 2.51 -7.50
CA ARG A 13 13.72 3.59 -8.47
C ARG A 13 13.86 3.10 -9.90
N SER A 14 14.11 1.81 -10.10
CA SER A 14 14.39 1.20 -11.39
C SER A 14 13.88 -0.24 -11.46
N SER A 15 14.61 -1.09 -12.15
CA SER A 15 14.24 -2.49 -12.44
C SER A 15 14.22 -3.43 -11.20
N GLU A 16 14.74 -2.99 -10.06
CA GLU A 16 14.60 -3.71 -8.78
C GLU A 16 13.14 -3.90 -8.37
N ALA A 17 12.23 -3.05 -8.87
CA ALA A 17 10.79 -3.22 -8.67
C ALA A 17 10.29 -4.58 -9.16
N TYR A 18 10.83 -5.09 -10.28
CA TYR A 18 10.48 -6.42 -10.78
C TYR A 18 10.95 -7.52 -9.82
N SER A 19 12.18 -7.43 -9.33
CA SER A 19 12.71 -8.43 -8.39
C SER A 19 12.00 -8.40 -7.04
N ALA A 20 11.57 -7.22 -6.59
CA ALA A 20 10.82 -7.05 -5.35
C ALA A 20 9.44 -7.73 -5.44
N GLN A 21 8.70 -7.54 -6.56
CA GLN A 21 7.41 -8.21 -6.73
C GLN A 21 7.57 -9.73 -6.88
N GLU A 22 8.61 -10.22 -7.57
CA GLU A 22 8.90 -11.66 -7.66
C GLU A 22 9.18 -12.25 -6.27
N ALA A 23 9.99 -11.58 -5.43
CA ALA A 23 10.26 -12.04 -4.07
C ALA A 23 8.97 -12.15 -3.25
N ALA A 24 8.08 -11.14 -3.33
CA ALA A 24 6.81 -11.14 -2.61
C ALA A 24 5.89 -12.28 -3.06
N ARG A 25 5.81 -12.54 -4.37
CA ARG A 25 4.97 -13.61 -4.95
C ARG A 25 5.52 -15.01 -4.72
N THR A 26 6.82 -15.13 -4.46
CA THR A 26 7.49 -16.42 -4.16
C THR A 26 7.56 -16.73 -2.66
N GLY A 27 6.79 -16.04 -1.83
CA GLY A 27 6.56 -16.37 -0.43
C GLY A 27 7.40 -15.57 0.59
N HIS A 28 8.15 -14.55 0.17
CA HIS A 28 8.86 -13.68 1.10
C HIS A 28 7.97 -12.51 1.52
N THR A 29 8.05 -12.11 2.78
CA THR A 29 7.51 -10.81 3.20
C THR A 29 8.41 -9.70 2.65
N VAL A 30 7.86 -8.80 1.84
CA VAL A 30 8.64 -7.70 1.24
C VAL A 30 8.15 -6.36 1.77
N LEU A 31 9.09 -5.54 2.25
CA LEU A 31 8.87 -4.15 2.62
C LEU A 31 9.70 -3.27 1.68
N THR A 32 9.09 -2.23 1.14
CA THR A 32 9.78 -1.32 0.23
C THR A 32 9.20 0.08 0.28
N THR A 33 9.93 1.06 -0.23
CA THR A 33 9.46 2.43 -0.44
C THR A 33 9.53 2.79 -1.92
N ILE A 34 8.68 3.71 -2.33
CA ILE A 34 8.63 4.24 -3.69
C ILE A 34 8.07 5.65 -3.68
N HIS A 35 8.63 6.54 -4.47
CA HIS A 35 8.06 7.88 -4.63
C HIS A 35 6.86 7.85 -5.57
N SER A 36 5.71 8.34 -5.08
CA SER A 36 4.45 8.45 -5.81
C SER A 36 3.59 9.58 -5.24
N ASN A 37 2.51 9.92 -5.93
CA ASN A 37 1.61 11.01 -5.53
C ASN A 37 0.33 10.53 -4.82
N SER A 38 0.04 9.23 -4.84
CA SER A 38 -1.10 8.60 -4.17
C SER A 38 -0.89 7.09 -4.06
N CYS A 39 -1.73 6.40 -3.26
CA CYS A 39 -1.72 4.94 -3.20
C CYS A 39 -1.96 4.32 -4.58
N GLU A 40 -3.00 4.73 -5.31
CA GLU A 40 -3.31 4.18 -6.63
C GLU A 40 -2.19 4.42 -7.66
N SER A 41 -1.63 5.65 -7.71
CA SER A 41 -0.56 5.97 -8.65
C SER A 41 0.74 5.18 -8.37
N THR A 42 0.89 4.63 -7.18
CA THR A 42 2.02 3.77 -6.80
C THR A 42 2.07 2.52 -7.68
N TYR A 43 0.94 1.88 -7.95
CA TYR A 43 0.91 0.69 -8.81
C TYR A 43 1.32 1.00 -10.25
N ARG A 44 0.83 2.10 -10.81
CA ARG A 44 1.25 2.55 -12.16
C ARG A 44 2.74 2.86 -12.20
N ARG A 45 3.27 3.44 -11.13
CA ARG A 45 4.70 3.70 -11.00
C ARG A 45 5.50 2.41 -10.96
N MET A 46 5.08 1.39 -10.20
CA MET A 46 5.72 0.08 -10.16
C MET A 46 5.75 -0.58 -11.53
N VAL A 47 4.62 -0.58 -12.27
CA VAL A 47 4.54 -1.08 -13.65
C VAL A 47 5.58 -0.40 -14.54
N THR A 48 5.65 0.93 -14.51
CA THR A 48 6.64 1.70 -15.28
C THR A 48 8.07 1.30 -14.95
N LEU A 49 8.38 1.05 -13.67
CA LEU A 49 9.73 0.63 -13.26
C LEU A 49 10.04 -0.80 -13.72
N CYS A 50 9.09 -1.73 -13.62
CA CYS A 50 9.26 -3.10 -14.08
C CYS A 50 9.52 -3.19 -15.59
N LYS A 51 8.87 -2.35 -16.40
CA LYS A 51 9.05 -2.28 -17.87
C LYS A 51 10.46 -1.86 -18.29
N ARG A 52 11.24 -1.25 -17.43
CA ARG A 52 12.63 -0.88 -17.76
C ARG A 52 13.54 -2.08 -18.06
N LYS A 53 13.16 -3.27 -17.60
CA LYS A 53 13.96 -4.48 -17.76
C LYS A 53 13.29 -5.52 -18.64
N TYR A 54 11.96 -5.57 -18.66
CA TYR A 54 11.20 -6.62 -19.33
C TYR A 54 10.10 -6.02 -20.18
N ASP A 55 9.99 -6.50 -21.41
CA ASP A 55 8.89 -6.14 -22.32
C ASP A 55 7.68 -7.04 -22.03
N ILE A 56 6.95 -6.67 -20.99
CA ILE A 56 5.73 -7.33 -20.51
C ILE A 56 4.58 -6.32 -20.61
N SER A 57 3.38 -6.80 -20.94
CA SER A 57 2.21 -5.92 -21.04
C SER A 57 1.91 -5.22 -19.71
N ASP A 58 1.39 -3.98 -19.78
CA ASP A 58 1.02 -3.20 -18.61
C ASP A 58 -0.01 -3.95 -17.75
N GLU A 59 -0.96 -4.63 -18.38
CA GLU A 59 -1.99 -5.40 -17.69
C GLU A 59 -1.41 -6.57 -16.90
N THR A 60 -0.47 -7.31 -17.50
CA THR A 60 0.23 -8.40 -16.81
C THR A 60 1.03 -7.86 -15.64
N LEU A 61 1.82 -6.80 -15.85
CA LEU A 61 2.60 -6.20 -14.76
C LEU A 61 1.71 -5.63 -13.66
N MET A 62 0.58 -5.02 -14.01
CA MET A 62 -0.38 -4.52 -13.04
C MET A 62 -0.93 -5.66 -12.17
N SER A 63 -1.24 -6.81 -12.77
CA SER A 63 -1.67 -8.00 -12.02
C SER A 63 -0.58 -8.48 -11.05
N LEU A 64 0.67 -8.55 -11.52
CA LEU A 64 1.81 -9.00 -10.70
C LEU A 64 2.07 -8.07 -9.50
N VAL A 65 2.07 -6.74 -9.72
CA VAL A 65 2.38 -5.79 -8.63
C VAL A 65 1.23 -5.64 -7.62
N THR A 66 -0.02 -5.74 -8.05
CA THR A 66 -1.17 -5.68 -7.14
C THR A 66 -1.32 -6.95 -6.30
N GLU A 67 -0.98 -8.11 -6.85
CA GLU A 67 -0.88 -9.37 -6.09
C GLU A 67 0.25 -9.33 -5.05
N ALA A 68 1.42 -8.81 -5.45
CA ALA A 68 2.61 -8.74 -4.61
C ALA A 68 2.46 -7.76 -3.45
N PHE A 69 1.84 -6.62 -3.69
CA PHE A 69 1.72 -5.52 -2.72
C PHE A 69 0.25 -5.12 -2.51
N PRO A 70 -0.53 -5.94 -1.77
CA PRO A 70 -1.95 -5.66 -1.55
C PRO A 70 -2.20 -4.40 -0.71
N ILE A 71 -1.22 -3.96 0.11
CA ILE A 71 -1.34 -2.80 0.99
C ILE A 71 -0.32 -1.74 0.58
N ILE A 72 -0.82 -0.52 0.39
CA ILE A 72 0.00 0.68 0.17
C ILE A 72 -0.27 1.67 1.29
N VAL A 73 0.81 2.22 1.85
CA VAL A 73 0.78 3.30 2.84
C VAL A 73 1.36 4.55 2.19
N PHE A 74 0.54 5.57 1.99
CA PHE A 74 0.96 6.83 1.40
C PHE A 74 1.22 7.88 2.47
N SER A 75 2.43 8.43 2.48
CA SER A 75 2.82 9.51 3.38
C SER A 75 3.24 10.75 2.60
N LYS A 76 2.93 11.93 3.15
CA LYS A 76 3.27 13.22 2.55
C LYS A 76 3.77 14.17 3.62
N GLN A 77 4.71 15.05 3.26
CA GLN A 77 5.05 16.21 4.06
C GLN A 77 4.08 17.33 3.72
N LEU A 78 3.39 17.85 4.73
CA LEU A 78 2.46 18.97 4.60
C LEU A 78 3.19 20.34 4.72
N GLU A 79 2.48 21.42 4.51
CA GLU A 79 3.05 22.78 4.53
C GLU A 79 3.61 23.18 5.91
N ASP A 80 3.09 22.58 7.00
CA ASP A 80 3.62 22.72 8.36
C ASP A 80 4.93 21.94 8.60
N ARG A 81 5.52 21.39 7.53
CA ARG A 81 6.74 20.57 7.53
C ARG A 81 6.62 19.21 8.25
N LYS A 82 5.46 18.84 8.74
CA LYS A 82 5.22 17.55 9.38
C LYS A 82 4.89 16.48 8.33
N ARG A 83 5.42 15.28 8.53
CA ARG A 83 5.05 14.11 7.72
C ARG A 83 3.84 13.43 8.32
N LYS A 84 2.86 13.14 7.48
CA LYS A 84 1.63 12.45 7.85
C LYS A 84 1.43 11.24 6.95
N VAL A 85 0.89 10.16 7.50
CA VAL A 85 0.30 9.09 6.69
C VAL A 85 -1.04 9.64 6.20
N MET A 86 -1.14 9.84 4.90
CA MET A 86 -2.33 10.45 4.28
C MET A 86 -3.39 9.41 3.96
N GLU A 87 -2.96 8.20 3.61
CA GLU A 87 -3.86 7.12 3.20
C GLU A 87 -3.21 5.76 3.44
N ILE A 88 -4.02 4.79 3.84
CA ILE A 88 -3.71 3.36 3.79
C ILE A 88 -4.76 2.72 2.90
N MET A 89 -4.32 2.04 1.85
CA MET A 89 -5.19 1.45 0.82
C MET A 89 -4.88 -0.02 0.64
N GLU A 90 -5.92 -0.82 0.48
CA GLU A 90 -5.86 -2.19 0.00
C GLU A 90 -6.24 -2.24 -1.47
N CYS A 91 -5.49 -2.99 -2.28
CA CYS A 91 -5.92 -3.42 -3.60
C CYS A 91 -6.48 -4.84 -3.51
N GLU A 92 -7.79 -4.95 -3.51
CA GLU A 92 -8.50 -6.23 -3.55
C GLU A 92 -8.63 -6.71 -5.00
N ILE A 93 -8.23 -7.94 -5.26
CA ILE A 93 -8.43 -8.58 -6.58
C ILE A 93 -9.73 -9.36 -6.49
N LEU A 94 -10.71 -8.95 -7.31
CA LEU A 94 -12.03 -9.57 -7.36
C LEU A 94 -12.01 -10.89 -8.15
N PRO A 95 -13.02 -11.78 -7.96
CA PRO A 95 -13.09 -13.06 -8.67
C PRO A 95 -13.10 -12.96 -10.20
N ASP A 96 -13.57 -11.85 -10.75
CA ASP A 96 -13.59 -11.55 -12.19
C ASP A 96 -12.24 -10.99 -12.72
N GLY A 97 -11.23 -10.85 -11.83
CA GLY A 97 -9.92 -10.29 -12.14
C GLY A 97 -9.84 -8.77 -12.07
N ASN A 98 -10.95 -8.08 -11.84
CA ASN A 98 -10.96 -6.65 -11.62
C ASN A 98 -10.32 -6.28 -10.28
N ARG A 99 -9.88 -5.02 -10.17
CA ARG A 99 -9.24 -4.47 -8.96
C ARG A 99 -10.19 -3.49 -8.29
N ASN A 100 -10.36 -3.70 -6.99
CA ASN A 100 -11.10 -2.79 -6.13
C ASN A 100 -10.12 -2.10 -5.17
N TYR A 101 -9.98 -0.80 -5.30
CA TYR A 101 -9.13 0.02 -4.43
C TYR A 101 -9.93 0.44 -3.21
N ARG A 102 -9.57 -0.12 -2.04
CA ARG A 102 -10.26 0.09 -0.78
C ARG A 102 -9.42 1.00 0.11
N THR A 103 -9.87 2.24 0.32
CA THR A 103 -9.26 3.11 1.33
C THR A 103 -9.64 2.59 2.71
N LEU A 104 -8.67 2.12 3.49
CA LEU A 104 -8.86 1.63 4.85
C LEU A 104 -8.85 2.78 5.86
N TYR A 105 -7.87 3.67 5.72
CA TYR A 105 -7.70 4.86 6.54
C TYR A 105 -7.31 6.04 5.66
N HIS A 106 -7.77 7.22 6.03
CA HIS A 106 -7.25 8.47 5.48
C HIS A 106 -7.03 9.52 6.57
N TYR A 107 -6.17 10.50 6.28
CA TYR A 107 -5.95 11.64 7.14
C TYR A 107 -6.85 12.80 6.71
N ASN A 108 -7.87 13.11 7.53
CA ASN A 108 -8.78 14.20 7.31
C ASN A 108 -8.20 15.49 7.94
N ILE A 109 -7.96 16.51 7.11
CA ILE A 109 -7.52 17.82 7.60
C ILE A 109 -8.75 18.58 8.09
N VAL A 110 -8.83 18.78 9.41
CA VAL A 110 -9.95 19.47 10.07
C VAL A 110 -9.73 20.97 10.07
N GLU A 111 -8.48 21.41 10.27
CA GLU A 111 -8.11 22.81 10.32
C GLU A 111 -6.79 23.05 9.61
N ASN A 112 -6.75 24.10 8.79
CA ASN A 112 -5.50 24.66 8.32
C ASN A 112 -5.57 26.19 8.44
N ARG A 113 -4.54 26.80 9.00
CA ARG A 113 -4.44 28.25 9.16
C ARG A 113 -3.00 28.72 9.09
N LEU A 114 -2.83 30.01 8.82
CA LEU A 114 -1.54 30.69 8.85
C LEU A 114 -1.44 31.51 10.14
N GLU A 115 -0.40 31.26 10.94
CA GLU A 115 -0.05 32.06 12.12
C GLU A 115 1.30 32.74 11.87
N GLY A 116 1.28 34.04 11.55
CA GLY A 116 2.47 34.72 11.02
C GLY A 116 2.92 34.04 9.73
N ASP A 117 4.15 33.56 9.69
CA ASP A 117 4.72 32.84 8.53
C ASP A 117 4.67 31.33 8.68
N ARG A 118 3.89 30.78 9.63
CA ARG A 118 3.84 29.36 9.90
C ARG A 118 2.46 28.77 9.56
N PHE A 119 2.49 27.69 8.80
CA PHE A 119 1.28 26.88 8.61
C PHE A 119 1.02 26.01 9.84
N ILE A 120 -0.21 26.05 10.32
CA ILE A 120 -0.74 25.16 11.38
C ILE A 120 -1.77 24.26 10.74
N ILE A 121 -1.50 22.97 10.75
CA ILE A 121 -2.38 21.96 10.16
C ILE A 121 -2.74 20.93 11.23
N HIS A 122 -4.03 20.83 11.54
CA HIS A 122 -4.60 19.82 12.42
C HIS A 122 -5.50 18.89 11.63
N GLY A 123 -5.47 17.63 11.96
CA GLY A 123 -6.32 16.63 11.37
C GLY A 123 -6.25 15.32 12.13
N GLU A 124 -7.11 14.40 11.75
CA GLU A 124 -7.32 13.12 12.39
C GLU A 124 -7.26 11.99 11.36
N HIS A 125 -6.81 10.82 11.82
CA HIS A 125 -6.88 9.62 11.01
C HIS A 125 -8.25 8.99 11.19
N GLU A 126 -8.99 8.90 10.11
CA GLU A 126 -10.32 8.30 10.07
C GLU A 126 -10.23 6.91 9.44
N ARG A 127 -10.92 5.96 10.07
CA ARG A 127 -11.14 4.66 9.49
C ARG A 127 -12.31 4.75 8.51
N VAL A 128 -12.08 4.36 7.26
CA VAL A 128 -13.10 4.40 6.21
C VAL A 128 -13.84 3.06 6.14
N GLN A 129 -13.09 1.97 6.14
CA GLN A 129 -13.62 0.61 6.07
C GLN A 129 -12.61 -0.42 6.59
N GLY A 130 -13.08 -1.65 6.77
CA GLY A 130 -12.23 -2.78 7.10
C GLY A 130 -11.50 -3.36 5.88
N ILE A 131 -10.56 -4.26 6.14
CA ILE A 131 -9.90 -5.07 5.11
C ILE A 131 -10.90 -5.99 4.42
N SER A 132 -10.59 -6.39 3.18
CA SER A 132 -11.43 -7.31 2.42
C SER A 132 -11.49 -8.72 3.02
N GLU A 133 -12.54 -9.47 2.69
CA GLU A 133 -12.65 -10.88 3.09
C GLU A 133 -11.53 -11.74 2.50
N SER A 134 -11.05 -11.40 1.30
CA SER A 134 -9.92 -12.08 0.67
C SER A 134 -8.61 -11.87 1.45
N LEU A 135 -8.36 -10.66 1.94
CA LEU A 135 -7.18 -10.38 2.76
C LEU A 135 -7.30 -11.01 4.17
N LYS A 136 -8.48 -10.98 4.79
CA LYS A 136 -8.74 -11.70 6.05
C LYS A 136 -8.43 -13.19 5.92
N LYS A 137 -8.92 -13.81 4.83
CA LYS A 137 -8.67 -15.22 4.55
C LYS A 137 -7.17 -15.50 4.44
N ARG A 138 -6.41 -14.68 3.71
CA ARG A 138 -4.94 -14.80 3.61
C ARG A 138 -4.27 -14.74 4.99
N PHE A 139 -4.67 -13.83 5.86
CA PHE A 139 -4.12 -13.75 7.22
C PHE A 139 -4.40 -15.01 8.04
N LEU A 140 -5.63 -15.55 7.97
CA LEU A 140 -6.00 -16.79 8.66
C LEU A 140 -5.22 -18.00 8.14
N GLU A 141 -5.07 -18.12 6.83
CA GLU A 141 -4.30 -19.18 6.18
C GLU A 141 -2.81 -19.13 6.53
N ASN A 142 -2.29 -17.93 6.83
CA ASN A 142 -0.93 -17.73 7.34
C ASN A 142 -0.81 -17.83 8.87
N GLY A 143 -1.87 -18.28 9.56
CA GLY A 143 -1.84 -18.59 11.00
C GLY A 143 -2.09 -17.38 11.91
N MET A 144 -2.62 -16.27 11.41
CA MET A 144 -3.00 -15.13 12.26
C MET A 144 -4.22 -15.53 13.13
N PRO A 145 -4.17 -15.32 14.46
CA PRO A 145 -5.30 -15.59 15.33
C PRO A 145 -6.53 -14.71 14.96
N LYS A 146 -7.72 -15.31 14.99
CA LYS A 146 -8.97 -14.58 14.68
C LYS A 146 -9.17 -13.35 15.54
N GLU A 147 -8.80 -13.42 16.82
CA GLU A 147 -8.94 -12.32 17.77
C GLU A 147 -8.12 -11.08 17.37
N GLN A 148 -7.04 -11.27 16.62
CA GLN A 148 -6.25 -10.16 16.09
C GLN A 148 -6.91 -9.50 14.88
N LEU A 149 -7.65 -10.27 14.09
CA LEU A 149 -8.34 -9.76 12.90
C LEU A 149 -9.50 -8.83 13.24
N VAL A 150 -10.16 -9.02 14.38
CA VAL A 150 -11.27 -8.15 14.83
C VAL A 150 -10.86 -6.67 14.84
N ARG A 151 -9.60 -6.39 15.14
CA ARG A 151 -9.05 -5.01 15.11
C ARG A 151 -9.01 -4.39 13.71
N TRP A 152 -9.06 -5.21 12.66
CA TRP A 152 -8.99 -4.81 11.26
C TRP A 152 -10.33 -4.91 10.53
N GLU A 153 -11.33 -5.49 11.21
CA GLU A 153 -12.71 -5.48 10.75
C GLU A 153 -13.28 -4.08 10.94
N GLY A 154 -13.95 -3.54 9.92
CA GLY A 154 -14.75 -2.34 10.08
C GLY A 154 -15.89 -2.63 11.05
N GLU A 155 -16.41 -1.62 11.75
CA GLU A 155 -17.72 -1.73 12.35
C GLU A 155 -18.70 -2.02 11.22
N GLU A 156 -19.49 -3.09 11.34
CA GLU A 156 -20.61 -3.34 10.43
C GLU A 156 -21.56 -2.15 10.57
N ALA A 157 -21.77 -1.43 9.48
CA ALA A 157 -22.68 -0.29 9.42
C ALA A 157 -24.13 -0.76 9.42
#